data_46effc2c10684dc2c350b70aa9e67c9f
#
_entry.id   46effc2c10684dc2c350b70aa9e67c9f
#
_cell.length_a   1.000
_cell.length_b   1.000
_cell.length_c   1.000
_cell.angle_alpha   90.00
_cell.angle_beta   90.00
_cell.angle_gamma   90.00
#
_symmetry.space_group_name_H-M   'P 1'
#
loop_
_entity.id
_entity.type
_entity.pdbx_description
1 polymer ?
#
loop_
_entity_poly.entity_id
_entity_poly.type
_entity_poly.pdbx_seq_one_letter_code
_entity_poly.pdbx_strand_id
1 'polypeptide(L)'
;KNVKFDIFGINNILTLGGDPIKNGDHPDAKAVFDVNSKTLLSIMKNMNEPGETMSGRVLSTKSNFFPGAAAIVHDPSEEWNPKILNRKADLGTKFIQTQFCYDINILKTYMKYIVDAGLAEKMSFIIGIGPFRSEKSAQWMKDKLFGTIIPDAMINRMQQATDKLEEGILICAELIDQLQEVNGVS
;
A
#
# COMPACT_ATOMS: atom_id res chain seq x y z
N LYS A 1 -12.01 27.10 7.82
CA LYS A 1 -10.94 26.52 8.65
C LYS A 1 -9.95 25.85 7.67
N ASN A 2 -8.75 26.39 7.61
CA ASN A 2 -7.71 26.01 6.66
C ASN A 2 -7.31 24.54 6.86
N VAL A 3 -7.04 23.85 5.76
CA VAL A 3 -6.47 22.50 5.80
C VAL A 3 -5.04 22.63 6.32
N LYS A 4 -4.86 22.24 7.57
CA LYS A 4 -3.59 22.47 8.28
C LYS A 4 -2.38 21.75 7.68
N PHE A 5 -2.60 20.69 6.89
CA PHE A 5 -1.51 19.87 6.34
C PHE A 5 -0.67 20.62 5.29
N ASP A 6 -1.32 21.39 4.43
CA ASP A 6 -0.65 22.17 3.39
C ASP A 6 0.22 23.30 3.99
N ILE A 7 -0.21 23.84 5.13
CA ILE A 7 0.52 24.90 5.88
C ILE A 7 1.86 24.37 6.40
N PHE A 8 1.97 23.05 6.69
CA PHE A 8 3.19 22.42 7.17
C PHE A 8 4.03 21.80 6.05
N GLY A 9 3.65 21.97 4.78
CA GLY A 9 4.33 21.36 3.64
C GLY A 9 4.17 19.83 3.55
N ILE A 10 3.17 19.24 4.23
CA ILE A 10 2.87 17.81 4.17
C ILE A 10 1.91 17.57 3.00
N ASN A 11 2.47 17.18 1.86
CA ASN A 11 1.71 16.97 0.63
C ASN A 11 1.49 15.47 0.33
N ASN A 12 2.43 14.61 0.70
CA ASN A 12 2.35 13.17 0.46
C ASN A 12 1.47 12.51 1.52
N ILE A 13 0.30 12.00 1.15
CA ILE A 13 -0.69 11.45 2.08
C ILE A 13 -1.15 10.08 1.61
N LEU A 14 -0.85 9.04 2.40
CA LEU A 14 -1.40 7.71 2.19
C LEU A 14 -2.80 7.63 2.80
N THR A 15 -3.80 7.35 1.97
CA THR A 15 -5.20 7.20 2.42
C THR A 15 -5.49 5.77 2.83
N LEU A 16 -5.89 5.58 4.08
CA LEU A 16 -6.27 4.28 4.65
C LEU A 16 -7.69 4.32 5.18
N GLY A 17 -8.41 3.20 5.07
CA GLY A 17 -9.76 3.04 5.61
C GLY A 17 -9.80 2.72 7.10
N GLY A 18 -8.67 2.27 7.66
CA GLY A 18 -8.58 1.71 9.00
C GLY A 18 -9.05 0.24 9.07
N ASP A 19 -8.55 -0.46 10.08
CA ASP A 19 -8.90 -1.85 10.35
C ASP A 19 -10.16 -1.97 11.24
N PRO A 20 -10.83 -3.13 11.24
CA PRO A 20 -11.93 -3.38 12.17
C PRO A 20 -11.48 -3.23 13.62
N ILE A 21 -12.22 -2.47 14.42
CA ILE A 21 -11.88 -2.17 15.83
C ILE A 21 -11.64 -3.42 16.67
N LYS A 22 -12.37 -4.51 16.40
CA LYS A 22 -12.22 -5.79 17.07
C LYS A 22 -10.81 -6.40 16.98
N ASN A 23 -9.98 -5.92 16.05
CA ASN A 23 -8.61 -6.37 15.85
C ASN A 23 -7.58 -5.49 16.61
N GLY A 24 -8.03 -4.44 17.27
CA GLY A 24 -7.18 -3.52 18.04
C GLY A 24 -7.19 -3.79 19.55
N ASP A 25 -6.43 -2.99 20.28
CA ASP A 25 -6.26 -3.11 21.75
C ASP A 25 -7.55 -2.80 22.53
N HIS A 26 -8.50 -2.12 21.89
CA HIS A 26 -9.80 -1.74 22.49
C HIS A 26 -10.96 -2.25 21.62
N PRO A 27 -11.25 -3.58 21.61
CA PRO A 27 -12.23 -4.19 20.72
C PRO A 27 -13.67 -3.70 20.95
N ASP A 28 -13.95 -3.20 22.16
CA ASP A 28 -15.26 -2.66 22.55
C ASP A 28 -15.46 -1.17 22.20
N ALA A 29 -14.45 -0.51 21.62
CA ALA A 29 -14.57 0.87 21.21
C ALA A 29 -15.60 1.01 20.07
N LYS A 30 -16.27 2.17 20.02
CA LYS A 30 -17.22 2.46 18.94
C LYS A 30 -16.51 2.71 17.63
N ALA A 31 -16.87 1.97 16.58
CA ALA A 31 -16.38 2.24 15.23
C ALA A 31 -16.92 3.58 14.71
N VAL A 32 -16.03 4.40 14.12
CA VAL A 32 -16.36 5.67 13.47
C VAL A 32 -15.76 5.65 12.07
N PHE A 33 -16.52 5.11 11.11
CA PHE A 33 -16.13 5.02 9.71
C PHE A 33 -16.96 5.98 8.85
N ASP A 34 -16.90 7.28 9.16
CA ASP A 34 -17.64 8.32 8.41
C ASP A 34 -17.14 8.45 6.98
N VAL A 35 -15.84 8.16 6.75
CA VAL A 35 -15.20 8.19 5.43
C VAL A 35 -14.33 6.95 5.24
N ASN A 36 -14.24 6.50 4.01
CA ASN A 36 -13.32 5.44 3.58
C ASN A 36 -12.20 6.01 2.70
N SER A 37 -11.23 5.18 2.33
CA SER A 37 -10.08 5.61 1.51
C SER A 37 -10.48 6.24 0.17
N LYS A 38 -11.55 5.75 -0.47
CA LYS A 38 -12.05 6.33 -1.73
C LYS A 38 -12.63 7.73 -1.51
N THR A 39 -13.39 7.92 -0.43
CA THR A 39 -13.92 9.23 -0.05
C THR A 39 -12.78 10.20 0.25
N LEU A 40 -11.74 9.76 0.98
CA LEU A 40 -10.56 10.58 1.25
C LEU A 40 -9.84 11.00 -0.04
N LEU A 41 -9.63 10.06 -0.98
CA LEU A 41 -9.05 10.38 -2.30
C LEU A 41 -9.90 11.40 -3.07
N SER A 42 -11.23 11.25 -3.07
CA SER A 42 -12.14 12.19 -3.72
C SER A 42 -12.08 13.58 -3.08
N ILE A 43 -11.99 13.66 -1.76
CA ILE A 43 -11.82 14.93 -1.02
C ILE A 43 -10.52 15.60 -1.47
N MET A 44 -9.40 14.89 -1.46
CA MET A 44 -8.11 15.44 -1.83
C MET A 44 -8.07 15.88 -3.30
N LYS A 45 -8.67 15.09 -4.20
CA LYS A 45 -8.82 15.47 -5.60
C LYS A 45 -9.57 16.78 -5.76
N ASN A 46 -10.74 16.94 -5.10
CA ASN A 46 -11.54 18.14 -5.17
C ASN A 46 -10.84 19.36 -4.54
N MET A 47 -10.05 19.15 -3.51
CA MET A 47 -9.27 20.23 -2.89
C MET A 47 -8.08 20.67 -3.75
N ASN A 48 -7.49 19.74 -4.52
CA ASN A 48 -6.48 20.07 -5.51
C ASN A 48 -7.09 20.75 -6.74
N GLU A 49 -8.18 20.16 -7.27
CA GLU A 49 -8.91 20.66 -8.44
C GLU A 49 -10.38 20.24 -8.35
N PRO A 50 -11.36 21.17 -8.34
CA PRO A 50 -11.27 22.62 -8.62
C PRO A 50 -10.80 23.49 -7.45
N GLY A 51 -10.53 22.96 -6.26
CA GLY A 51 -10.21 23.73 -5.06
C GLY A 51 -11.42 23.92 -4.14
N GLU A 52 -12.18 22.85 -3.93
CA GLU A 52 -13.43 22.87 -3.15
C GLU A 52 -13.42 21.81 -2.05
N THR A 53 -14.11 22.09 -0.97
CA THR A 53 -14.44 21.10 0.07
C THR A 53 -15.60 20.20 -0.37
N MET A 54 -15.86 19.10 0.34
CA MET A 54 -17.03 18.24 0.08
C MET A 54 -18.38 18.97 0.16
N SER A 55 -18.46 20.05 0.93
CA SER A 55 -19.67 20.87 1.06
C SER A 55 -19.82 21.93 -0.04
N GLY A 56 -18.94 21.91 -1.05
CA GLY A 56 -18.96 22.88 -2.16
C GLY A 56 -18.37 24.25 -1.81
N ARG A 57 -17.71 24.39 -0.65
CA ARG A 57 -17.06 25.64 -0.28
C ARG A 57 -15.75 25.79 -1.04
N VAL A 58 -15.62 26.87 -1.79
CA VAL A 58 -14.38 27.21 -2.51
C VAL A 58 -13.28 27.57 -1.50
N LEU A 59 -12.10 27.02 -1.70
CA LEU A 59 -10.90 27.32 -0.92
C LEU A 59 -10.25 28.62 -1.42
N SER A 60 -9.68 29.39 -0.50
CA SER A 60 -8.91 30.61 -0.85
C SER A 60 -7.65 30.26 -1.66
N THR A 61 -7.09 29.08 -1.46
CA THR A 61 -5.96 28.54 -2.18
C THR A 61 -6.21 27.05 -2.41
N LYS A 62 -5.94 26.56 -3.62
CA LYS A 62 -6.00 25.11 -3.93
C LYS A 62 -4.94 24.38 -3.13
N SER A 63 -5.22 23.15 -2.75
CA SER A 63 -4.23 22.26 -2.13
C SER A 63 -3.29 21.68 -3.18
N ASN A 64 -2.14 21.19 -2.73
CA ASN A 64 -1.17 20.49 -3.57
C ASN A 64 -0.88 19.09 -2.99
N PHE A 65 -1.94 18.30 -2.73
CA PHE A 65 -1.78 16.94 -2.22
C PHE A 65 -1.24 16.01 -3.30
N PHE A 66 -0.35 15.12 -2.85
CA PHE A 66 0.17 13.98 -3.62
C PHE A 66 -0.41 12.69 -2.98
N PRO A 67 -1.63 12.28 -3.39
CA PRO A 67 -2.34 11.24 -2.70
C PRO A 67 -1.82 9.84 -3.04
N GLY A 68 -1.65 9.03 -2.00
CA GLY A 68 -1.36 7.61 -2.08
C GLY A 68 -2.54 6.75 -1.63
N ALA A 69 -2.53 5.49 -2.05
CA ALA A 69 -3.47 4.48 -1.62
C ALA A 69 -2.79 3.13 -1.40
N ALA A 70 -3.37 2.30 -0.53
CA ALA A 70 -2.86 0.95 -0.31
C ALA A 70 -3.38 -0.05 -1.36
N ALA A 71 -2.61 -1.10 -1.62
CA ALA A 71 -3.03 -2.27 -2.39
C ALA A 71 -2.46 -3.54 -1.77
N ILE A 72 -3.04 -4.68 -2.15
CA ILE A 72 -2.55 -6.02 -1.80
C ILE A 72 -2.07 -6.66 -3.09
N VAL A 73 -0.85 -7.17 -3.07
CA VAL A 73 -0.33 -8.03 -4.14
C VAL A 73 -1.04 -9.38 -4.06
N HIS A 74 -1.41 -9.92 -5.19
CA HIS A 74 -2.01 -11.25 -5.30
C HIS A 74 -1.60 -11.87 -6.64
N ASP A 75 -1.76 -13.17 -6.77
CA ASP A 75 -1.58 -13.84 -8.06
C ASP A 75 -2.82 -13.56 -8.93
N PRO A 76 -2.69 -12.77 -10.00
CA PRO A 76 -3.83 -12.43 -10.84
C PRO A 76 -4.22 -13.61 -11.73
N SER A 77 -5.51 -13.91 -11.80
CA SER A 77 -6.05 -14.82 -12.80
C SER A 77 -6.10 -14.16 -14.19
N GLU A 78 -6.23 -14.95 -15.26
CA GLU A 78 -6.38 -14.43 -16.63
C GLU A 78 -7.60 -13.48 -16.79
N GLU A 79 -8.64 -13.71 -15.98
CA GLU A 79 -9.84 -12.85 -15.95
C GLU A 79 -9.70 -11.62 -15.04
N TRP A 80 -8.54 -11.45 -14.40
CA TRP A 80 -8.35 -10.36 -13.45
C TRP A 80 -8.49 -9.00 -14.14
N ASN A 81 -9.26 -8.14 -13.52
CA ASN A 81 -9.48 -6.78 -14.00
C ASN A 81 -9.12 -5.79 -12.89
N PRO A 82 -8.23 -4.84 -13.15
CA PRO A 82 -7.76 -3.88 -12.15
C PRO A 82 -8.77 -2.76 -11.84
N LYS A 83 -10.08 -3.06 -11.82
CA LYS A 83 -11.16 -2.05 -11.61
C LYS A 83 -10.92 -1.18 -10.38
N ILE A 84 -10.43 -1.78 -9.27
CA ILE A 84 -10.19 -1.03 -8.03
C ILE A 84 -9.03 -0.06 -8.21
N LEU A 85 -7.94 -0.49 -8.88
CA LEU A 85 -6.77 0.35 -9.13
C LEU A 85 -7.08 1.44 -10.16
N ASN A 86 -7.80 1.11 -11.22
CA ASN A 86 -8.29 2.11 -12.19
C ASN A 86 -9.10 3.19 -11.48
N ARG A 87 -10.04 2.80 -10.61
CA ARG A 87 -10.83 3.78 -9.84
C ARG A 87 -9.96 4.64 -8.91
N LYS A 88 -8.90 4.08 -8.31
CA LYS A 88 -7.95 4.87 -7.52
C LYS A 88 -7.20 5.86 -8.39
N ALA A 89 -6.72 5.45 -9.56
CA ALA A 89 -6.08 6.34 -10.53
C ALA A 89 -7.03 7.49 -10.94
N ASP A 90 -8.29 7.19 -11.26
CA ASP A 90 -9.30 8.18 -11.62
C ASP A 90 -9.59 9.18 -10.50
N LEU A 91 -9.42 8.76 -9.25
CA LEU A 91 -9.51 9.62 -8.05
C LEU A 91 -8.22 10.41 -7.78
N GLY A 92 -7.25 10.38 -8.70
CA GLY A 92 -6.04 11.19 -8.62
C GLY A 92 -4.92 10.60 -7.77
N THR A 93 -4.98 9.30 -7.43
CA THR A 93 -3.89 8.60 -6.74
C THR A 93 -2.60 8.72 -7.56
N LYS A 94 -1.50 9.06 -6.89
CA LYS A 94 -0.17 9.22 -7.47
C LYS A 94 0.78 8.08 -7.16
N PHE A 95 0.58 7.43 -6.01
CA PHE A 95 1.36 6.24 -5.64
C PHE A 95 0.50 5.19 -4.94
N ILE A 96 0.88 3.96 -5.13
CA ILE A 96 0.35 2.79 -4.43
C ILE A 96 1.43 2.26 -3.50
N GLN A 97 1.10 2.09 -2.23
CA GLN A 97 1.91 1.34 -1.28
C GLN A 97 1.28 -0.03 -1.08
N THR A 98 2.03 -1.10 -1.38
CA THR A 98 1.49 -2.46 -1.23
C THR A 98 1.65 -2.98 0.20
N GLN A 99 0.87 -4.00 0.54
CA GLN A 99 1.15 -4.86 1.69
C GLN A 99 2.44 -5.66 1.43
N PHE A 100 3.01 -6.26 2.45
CA PHE A 100 4.23 -7.06 2.35
C PHE A 100 4.07 -8.21 1.36
N CYS A 101 5.02 -8.34 0.44
CA CYS A 101 5.12 -9.44 -0.50
C CYS A 101 6.57 -9.93 -0.60
N TYR A 102 6.81 -11.18 -0.17
CA TYR A 102 8.11 -11.83 -0.21
C TYR A 102 8.21 -12.88 -1.33
N ASP A 103 7.17 -13.01 -2.15
CA ASP A 103 7.19 -13.87 -3.33
C ASP A 103 7.43 -13.03 -4.59
N ILE A 104 8.68 -13.08 -5.07
CA ILE A 104 9.09 -12.32 -6.25
C ILE A 104 8.37 -12.77 -7.53
N ASN A 105 7.97 -14.05 -7.62
CA ASN A 105 7.32 -14.57 -8.83
C ASN A 105 5.87 -14.07 -8.91
N ILE A 106 5.14 -14.12 -7.79
CA ILE A 106 3.80 -13.53 -7.71
C ILE A 106 3.88 -12.03 -8.00
N LEU A 107 4.88 -11.34 -7.43
CA LEU A 107 5.05 -9.91 -7.65
C LEU A 107 5.33 -9.58 -9.12
N LYS A 108 6.23 -10.30 -9.79
CA LYS A 108 6.53 -10.13 -11.22
C LYS A 108 5.27 -10.33 -12.06
N THR A 109 4.49 -11.36 -11.77
CA THR A 109 3.22 -11.62 -12.45
C THR A 109 2.23 -10.48 -12.22
N TYR A 110 2.03 -10.06 -10.96
CA TYR A 110 1.15 -8.95 -10.61
C TYR A 110 1.55 -7.65 -11.31
N MET A 111 2.85 -7.29 -11.25
CA MET A 111 3.35 -6.06 -11.87
C MET A 111 3.25 -6.09 -13.40
N LYS A 112 3.41 -7.27 -14.02
CA LYS A 112 3.16 -7.41 -15.45
C LYS A 112 1.73 -7.00 -15.82
N TYR A 113 0.72 -7.48 -15.09
CA TYR A 113 -0.68 -7.07 -15.31
C TYR A 113 -0.92 -5.58 -15.06
N ILE A 114 -0.21 -4.98 -14.08
CA ILE A 114 -0.26 -3.54 -13.80
C ILE A 114 0.29 -2.73 -14.97
N VAL A 115 1.43 -3.14 -15.52
CA VAL A 115 2.08 -2.50 -16.68
C VAL A 115 1.20 -2.67 -17.94
N ASP A 116 0.72 -3.88 -18.22
CA ASP A 116 -0.13 -4.16 -19.37
C ASP A 116 -1.46 -3.35 -19.33
N ALA A 117 -1.94 -3.03 -18.13
CA ALA A 117 -3.10 -2.16 -17.92
C ALA A 117 -2.79 -0.66 -17.98
N GLY A 118 -1.54 -0.25 -18.23
CA GLY A 118 -1.11 1.16 -18.25
C GLY A 118 -1.20 1.87 -16.90
N LEU A 119 -1.23 1.13 -15.79
CA LEU A 119 -1.37 1.69 -14.44
C LEU A 119 -0.02 2.17 -13.88
N ALA A 120 1.08 1.54 -14.28
CA ALA A 120 2.42 1.95 -13.88
C ALA A 120 2.81 3.32 -14.46
N GLU A 121 2.18 3.75 -15.55
CA GLU A 121 2.37 5.10 -16.12
C GLU A 121 1.56 6.18 -15.36
N LYS A 122 0.52 5.76 -14.64
CA LYS A 122 -0.38 6.67 -13.91
C LYS A 122 0.00 6.85 -12.45
N MET A 123 0.57 5.80 -11.84
CA MET A 123 0.86 5.73 -10.40
C MET A 123 2.18 5.01 -10.18
N SER A 124 2.99 5.50 -9.24
CA SER A 124 4.18 4.78 -8.74
C SER A 124 3.75 3.61 -7.84
N PHE A 125 4.43 2.47 -7.95
CA PHE A 125 4.17 1.30 -7.11
C PHE A 125 5.33 1.06 -6.15
N ILE A 126 5.08 1.29 -4.86
CA ILE A 126 6.02 1.08 -3.76
C ILE A 126 5.68 -0.25 -3.10
N ILE A 127 6.62 -1.19 -3.17
CA ILE A 127 6.40 -2.54 -2.67
C ILE A 127 6.76 -2.64 -1.19
N GLY A 128 5.83 -3.17 -0.40
CA GLY A 128 6.03 -3.43 1.02
C GLY A 128 6.96 -4.63 1.23
N ILE A 129 8.13 -4.40 1.81
CA ILE A 129 9.07 -5.41 2.28
C ILE A 129 9.69 -4.95 3.61
N GLY A 130 10.27 -5.88 4.35
CA GLY A 130 10.98 -5.56 5.59
C GLY A 130 11.71 -6.78 6.15
N PRO A 131 12.77 -6.60 6.96
CA PRO A 131 13.51 -7.72 7.52
C PRO A 131 12.68 -8.47 8.57
N PHE A 132 12.74 -9.80 8.53
CA PHE A 132 12.20 -10.63 9.59
C PHE A 132 13.10 -10.55 10.84
N ARG A 133 12.50 -10.48 12.02
CA ARG A 133 13.24 -10.50 13.30
C ARG A 133 13.47 -11.92 13.81
N SER A 134 12.56 -12.83 13.47
CA SER A 134 12.60 -14.24 13.86
C SER A 134 11.64 -15.05 12.99
N GLU A 135 11.79 -16.38 13.00
CA GLU A 135 10.84 -17.29 12.36
C GLU A 135 9.41 -17.13 12.91
N LYS A 136 9.30 -16.87 14.23
CA LYS A 136 7.99 -16.65 14.86
C LYS A 136 7.31 -15.39 14.35
N SER A 137 8.06 -14.30 14.18
CA SER A 137 7.51 -13.06 13.61
C SER A 137 7.12 -13.23 12.15
N ALA A 138 7.93 -13.93 11.36
CA ALA A 138 7.62 -14.23 9.96
C ALA A 138 6.37 -15.11 9.83
N GLN A 139 6.27 -16.15 10.67
CA GLN A 139 5.08 -17.02 10.71
C GLN A 139 3.83 -16.24 11.15
N TRP A 140 3.95 -15.40 12.18
CA TRP A 140 2.84 -14.54 12.61
C TRP A 140 2.38 -13.60 11.50
N MET A 141 3.31 -12.96 10.78
CA MET A 141 2.97 -12.10 9.64
C MET A 141 2.23 -12.89 8.56
N LYS A 142 2.69 -14.09 8.24
CA LYS A 142 2.04 -14.96 7.27
C LYS A 142 0.60 -15.33 7.67
N ASP A 143 0.39 -15.67 8.95
CA ASP A 143 -0.88 -16.22 9.43
C ASP A 143 -1.90 -15.14 9.82
N LYS A 144 -1.42 -13.96 10.25
CA LYS A 144 -2.26 -12.95 10.91
C LYS A 144 -2.30 -11.61 10.18
N LEU A 145 -1.27 -11.26 9.43
CA LEU A 145 -1.23 -9.98 8.75
C LEU A 145 -1.91 -10.09 7.37
N PHE A 146 -3.13 -9.62 7.30
CA PHE A 146 -3.99 -9.75 6.12
C PHE A 146 -3.31 -9.22 4.84
N GLY A 147 -3.31 -10.04 3.79
CA GLY A 147 -2.77 -9.68 2.48
C GLY A 147 -1.24 -9.78 2.36
N THR A 148 -0.55 -10.27 3.41
CA THR A 148 0.89 -10.55 3.35
C THR A 148 1.15 -11.87 2.64
N ILE A 149 2.14 -11.89 1.74
CA ILE A 149 2.56 -13.11 1.02
C ILE A 149 3.96 -13.47 1.47
N ILE A 150 4.10 -14.59 2.18
CA ILE A 150 5.39 -15.14 2.64
C ILE A 150 5.46 -16.62 2.24
N PRO A 151 6.36 -17.00 1.30
CA PRO A 151 6.58 -18.39 0.92
C PRO A 151 7.11 -19.23 2.09
N ASP A 152 6.73 -20.52 2.15
CA ASP A 152 7.24 -21.45 3.16
C ASP A 152 8.78 -21.56 3.13
N ALA A 153 9.39 -21.42 1.98
CA ALA A 153 10.84 -21.40 1.84
C ALA A 153 11.49 -20.30 2.69
N MET A 154 10.87 -19.11 2.81
CA MET A 154 11.38 -18.01 3.65
C MET A 154 11.28 -18.36 5.14
N ILE A 155 10.16 -18.99 5.55
CA ILE A 155 9.98 -19.45 6.93
C ILE A 155 11.02 -20.51 7.29
N ASN A 156 11.21 -21.49 6.40
CA ASN A 156 12.20 -22.57 6.59
C ASN A 156 13.64 -22.00 6.65
N ARG A 157 13.95 -21.03 5.80
CA ARG A 157 15.22 -20.33 5.82
C ARG A 157 15.47 -19.63 7.14
N MET A 158 14.47 -18.92 7.66
CA MET A 158 14.51 -18.32 8.99
C MET A 158 14.68 -19.35 10.10
N GLN A 159 14.04 -20.52 10.03
CA GLN A 159 14.16 -21.59 11.03
C GLN A 159 15.57 -22.19 11.09
N GLN A 160 16.23 -22.32 9.94
CA GLN A 160 17.57 -22.94 9.83
C GLN A 160 18.71 -21.97 10.15
N ALA A 161 18.49 -20.69 10.09
CA ALA A 161 19.51 -19.68 10.32
C ALA A 161 20.07 -19.73 11.75
N THR A 162 21.37 -19.54 11.92
CA THR A 162 22.02 -19.41 13.24
C THR A 162 21.74 -18.03 13.84
N ASP A 163 21.94 -16.97 13.06
CA ASP A 163 21.53 -15.61 13.40
C ASP A 163 20.27 -15.24 12.65
N LYS A 164 19.15 -15.18 13.38
CA LYS A 164 17.84 -14.89 12.82
C LYS A 164 17.70 -13.46 12.30
N LEU A 165 18.33 -12.51 12.99
CA LEU A 165 18.25 -11.10 12.62
C LEU A 165 19.05 -10.83 11.36
N GLU A 166 20.27 -11.34 11.29
CA GLU A 166 21.13 -11.24 10.10
C GLU A 166 20.46 -11.88 8.88
N GLU A 167 19.92 -13.08 9.05
CA GLU A 167 19.21 -13.81 7.97
C GLU A 167 17.99 -13.02 7.48
N GLY A 168 17.20 -12.43 8.38
CA GLY A 168 16.07 -11.60 8.01
C GLY A 168 16.48 -10.35 7.21
N ILE A 169 17.61 -9.76 7.53
CA ILE A 169 18.20 -8.64 6.78
C ILE A 169 18.67 -9.11 5.41
N LEU A 170 19.34 -10.26 5.31
CA LEU A 170 19.78 -10.84 4.04
C LEU A 170 18.61 -11.13 3.11
N ILE A 171 17.55 -11.77 3.61
CA ILE A 171 16.32 -12.00 2.84
C ILE A 171 15.76 -10.69 2.28
N CYS A 172 15.71 -9.65 3.12
CA CYS A 172 15.22 -8.34 2.69
C CYS A 172 16.11 -7.70 1.62
N ALA A 173 17.44 -7.77 1.78
CA ALA A 173 18.40 -7.24 0.81
C ALA A 173 18.30 -7.95 -0.55
N GLU A 174 18.25 -9.29 -0.55
CA GLU A 174 18.07 -10.09 -1.77
C GLU A 174 16.77 -9.75 -2.50
N LEU A 175 15.68 -9.49 -1.74
CA LEU A 175 14.41 -9.06 -2.35
C LEU A 175 14.52 -7.66 -2.95
N ILE A 176 15.24 -6.73 -2.31
CA ILE A 176 15.48 -5.39 -2.86
C ILE A 176 16.21 -5.50 -4.20
N ASP A 177 17.27 -6.30 -4.27
CA ASP A 177 18.01 -6.51 -5.51
C ASP A 177 17.13 -7.10 -6.63
N GLN A 178 16.29 -8.08 -6.29
CA GLN A 178 15.35 -8.67 -7.25
C GLN A 178 14.24 -7.70 -7.69
N LEU A 179 13.81 -6.78 -6.80
CA LEU A 179 12.78 -5.79 -7.10
C LEU A 179 13.25 -4.75 -8.12
N GLN A 180 14.56 -4.44 -8.16
CA GLN A 180 15.11 -3.51 -9.16
C GLN A 180 14.91 -4.00 -10.60
N GLU A 181 14.77 -5.30 -10.79
CA GLU A 181 14.55 -5.94 -12.09
C GLU A 181 13.05 -6.06 -12.46
N VAL A 182 12.14 -5.63 -11.57
CA VAL A 182 10.70 -5.75 -11.81
C VAL A 182 10.16 -4.48 -12.46
N ASN A 183 9.74 -4.60 -13.72
CA ASN A 183 9.18 -3.48 -14.46
C ASN A 183 7.93 -2.92 -13.76
N GLY A 184 7.87 -1.59 -13.64
CA GLY A 184 6.75 -0.87 -13.03
C GLY A 184 6.84 -0.71 -11.51
N VAL A 185 7.86 -1.25 -10.84
CA VAL A 185 8.19 -0.93 -9.44
C VAL A 185 8.95 0.40 -9.39
N SER A 186 8.67 1.24 -8.39
CA SER A 186 9.21 2.61 -8.23
C SER A 186 10.06 2.72 -6.98
#